data_8f2e2d3ec6ae898b318fea8b59b96e68
#
_entry.id   8f2e2d3ec6ae898b318fea8b59b96e68
#
_cell.length_a   1.000
_cell.length_b   1.000
_cell.length_c   1.000
_cell.angle_alpha   90.00
_cell.angle_beta   90.00
_cell.angle_gamma   90.00
#
_symmetry.space_group_name_H-M   'P 1'
#
loop_
_entity.id
_entity.type
_entity.pdbx_description
1 polymer ?
#
loop_
_entity_poly.entity_id
_entity_poly.type
_entity_poly.pdbx_seq_one_letter_code
_entity_poly.pdbx_strand_id
1 'polypeptide(L)'
;MGHLKIIFRLVFPTIFICILSGSRLSAQLKDTLFLHDGQVLSGELKKYQYGKIEFDMDNVQLVNVKYTKIRTIRTHQHIYRVETADRRIITGIIKPSVDDGIIRIQSGDSTIFIPINQVTLITAFDNRWFKNLHGFVSAGYSYTKSSNIGRFNLDGAVNYNSKKMSTSLSGNASYTQTQKIFSRDRENISTSSFYILNPWWSLGALLSYQRNLELGLQRRFQESFGYRYNIIYRNRFQLRALSGIAINQEKNTDGVGQPTRYEIPFNINLNFFKFEKPNISFTTSQTFYVSLSQKGRFRYDGDTRLSWEMIRDLSLSMNFYHNYDSKPVAINANTFDYGLVLGLKYTF
;
A
#
# COMPACT_ATOMS: atom_id res chain seq x y z
N MET A 1 10.06 32.14 18.92
CA MET A 1 9.28 31.02 19.50
C MET A 1 7.78 31.28 19.70
N GLY A 2 7.29 32.52 19.59
CA GLY A 2 5.86 32.87 19.78
C GLY A 2 4.96 32.57 18.60
N HIS A 3 5.42 32.77 17.39
CA HIS A 3 4.58 32.65 16.18
C HIS A 3 4.18 31.22 15.79
N LEU A 4 4.99 30.22 16.14
CA LEU A 4 4.68 28.80 15.83
C LEU A 4 3.55 28.25 16.71
N LYS A 5 3.39 28.73 17.94
CA LYS A 5 2.31 28.33 18.86
C LYS A 5 0.93 28.88 18.43
N ILE A 6 0.88 30.01 17.75
CA ILE A 6 -0.37 30.63 17.29
C ILE A 6 -0.88 29.93 16.04
N ILE A 7 -0.01 29.55 15.12
CA ILE A 7 -0.36 28.81 13.90
C ILE A 7 -0.93 27.42 14.24
N PHE A 8 -0.34 26.72 15.21
CA PHE A 8 -0.83 25.40 15.65
C PHE A 8 -2.18 25.47 16.38
N ARG A 9 -2.48 26.57 17.07
CA ARG A 9 -3.76 26.76 17.78
C ARG A 9 -4.94 27.13 16.85
N LEU A 10 -4.69 27.74 15.70
CA LEU A 10 -5.73 28.19 14.77
C LEU A 10 -5.96 27.21 13.61
N VAL A 11 -4.91 26.56 13.11
CA VAL A 11 -5.02 25.68 11.94
C VAL A 11 -5.59 24.29 12.30
N PHE A 12 -5.26 23.76 13.48
CA PHE A 12 -5.72 22.43 13.89
C PHE A 12 -7.24 22.35 14.13
N PRO A 13 -7.90 23.29 14.84
CA PRO A 13 -9.35 23.24 15.00
C PRO A 13 -10.11 23.53 13.70
N THR A 14 -9.57 24.36 12.80
CA THR A 14 -10.23 24.69 11.53
C THR A 14 -10.23 23.52 10.55
N ILE A 15 -9.14 22.75 10.49
CA ILE A 15 -9.08 21.51 9.70
C ILE A 15 -10.02 20.45 10.27
N PHE A 16 -10.11 20.33 11.60
CA PHE A 16 -11.00 19.37 12.26
C PHE A 16 -12.49 19.70 12.05
N ILE A 17 -12.87 20.97 12.05
CA ILE A 17 -14.25 21.43 11.79
C ILE A 17 -14.64 21.21 10.32
N CYS A 18 -13.73 21.38 9.35
CA CYS A 18 -14.01 21.10 7.94
C CYS A 18 -14.23 19.62 7.64
N ILE A 19 -13.68 18.71 8.44
CA ILE A 19 -13.87 17.27 8.27
C ILE A 19 -15.25 16.82 8.78
N LEU A 20 -15.82 17.53 9.75
CA LEU A 20 -17.10 17.17 10.40
C LEU A 20 -18.37 17.68 9.68
N SER A 21 -18.23 18.60 8.73
CA SER A 21 -19.40 19.25 8.08
C SER A 21 -19.89 18.59 6.79
N GLY A 22 -19.41 17.38 6.43
CA GLY A 22 -19.64 16.74 5.13
C GLY A 22 -20.71 15.64 5.05
N SER A 23 -21.39 15.27 6.12
CA SER A 23 -22.37 14.17 6.07
C SER A 23 -23.77 14.65 5.66
N ARG A 24 -24.00 14.85 4.37
CA ARG A 24 -25.35 14.79 3.81
C ARG A 24 -25.80 13.33 3.77
N LEU A 25 -26.76 12.94 4.62
CA LEU A 25 -27.50 11.69 4.46
C LEU A 25 -28.29 11.76 3.15
N SER A 26 -27.68 11.34 2.07
CA SER A 26 -28.37 10.96 0.85
C SER A 26 -28.62 9.46 0.96
N ALA A 27 -29.84 8.97 0.73
CA ALA A 27 -30.12 7.55 0.57
C ALA A 27 -29.38 7.04 -0.66
N GLN A 28 -28.11 6.73 -0.49
CA GLN A 28 -27.22 6.32 -1.56
C GLN A 28 -27.47 4.84 -1.84
N LEU A 29 -27.82 4.48 -3.08
CA LEU A 29 -27.92 3.08 -3.49
C LEU A 29 -26.59 2.38 -3.22
N LYS A 30 -26.65 1.27 -2.46
CA LYS A 30 -25.48 0.56 -1.94
C LYS A 30 -25.04 -0.53 -2.89
N ASP A 31 -23.75 -0.80 -2.88
CA ASP A 31 -23.21 -1.97 -3.53
C ASP A 31 -23.62 -3.24 -2.77
N THR A 32 -23.66 -4.35 -3.46
CA THR A 32 -24.16 -5.61 -2.89
C THR A 32 -23.26 -6.77 -3.32
N LEU A 33 -22.82 -7.58 -2.37
CA LEU A 33 -22.19 -8.87 -2.61
C LEU A 33 -23.18 -9.99 -2.33
N PHE A 34 -23.38 -10.86 -3.30
CA PHE A 34 -24.18 -12.07 -3.15
C PHE A 34 -23.23 -13.25 -2.91
N LEU A 35 -23.39 -13.99 -1.83
CA LEU A 35 -22.54 -15.12 -1.48
C LEU A 35 -23.19 -16.44 -1.92
N HIS A 36 -22.36 -17.50 -2.04
CA HIS A 36 -22.85 -18.84 -2.41
C HIS A 36 -23.75 -19.49 -1.33
N ASP A 37 -23.59 -19.10 -0.07
CA ASP A 37 -24.41 -19.57 1.06
C ASP A 37 -25.76 -18.84 1.18
N GLY A 38 -26.07 -17.96 0.21
CA GLY A 38 -27.31 -17.17 0.19
C GLY A 38 -27.24 -15.86 0.97
N GLN A 39 -26.16 -15.59 1.71
CA GLN A 39 -25.99 -14.31 2.40
C GLN A 39 -25.82 -13.16 1.41
N VAL A 40 -26.35 -12.00 1.79
CA VAL A 40 -26.27 -10.77 1.01
C VAL A 40 -25.63 -9.68 1.87
N LEU A 41 -24.47 -9.19 1.45
CA LEU A 41 -23.77 -8.11 2.12
C LEU A 41 -24.04 -6.79 1.41
N SER A 42 -24.46 -5.76 2.15
CA SER A 42 -24.72 -4.41 1.67
C SER A 42 -23.69 -3.44 2.19
N GLY A 43 -23.18 -2.55 1.30
CA GLY A 43 -22.13 -1.59 1.66
C GLY A 43 -21.50 -0.95 0.43
N GLU A 44 -20.19 -0.82 0.42
CA GLU A 44 -19.39 -0.25 -0.67
C GLU A 44 -18.24 -1.18 -1.07
N LEU A 45 -18.13 -1.49 -2.35
CA LEU A 45 -17.00 -2.21 -2.91
C LEU A 45 -15.80 -1.27 -3.05
N LYS A 46 -14.81 -1.41 -2.15
CA LYS A 46 -13.61 -0.59 -2.19
C LYS A 46 -12.61 -1.09 -3.23
N LYS A 47 -12.34 -2.40 -3.21
CA LYS A 47 -11.31 -3.00 -4.06
C LYS A 47 -11.47 -4.51 -4.15
N TYR A 48 -11.07 -5.07 -5.27
CA TYR A 48 -10.77 -6.49 -5.41
C TYR A 48 -9.32 -6.65 -5.83
N GLN A 49 -8.56 -7.39 -5.08
CA GLN A 49 -7.18 -7.71 -5.41
C GLN A 49 -6.74 -9.00 -4.72
N TYR A 50 -5.88 -9.76 -5.36
CA TYR A 50 -5.35 -11.01 -4.80
C TYR A 50 -6.44 -11.99 -4.37
N GLY A 51 -7.53 -12.02 -5.15
CA GLY A 51 -8.65 -12.91 -4.89
C GLY A 51 -9.49 -12.57 -3.66
N LYS A 52 -9.36 -11.37 -3.12
CA LYS A 52 -10.19 -10.86 -2.02
C LYS A 52 -10.87 -9.56 -2.40
N ILE A 53 -12.12 -9.42 -1.99
CA ILE A 53 -12.85 -8.16 -2.01
C ILE A 53 -12.69 -7.48 -0.66
N GLU A 54 -12.24 -6.23 -0.68
CA GLU A 54 -12.38 -5.29 0.42
C GLU A 54 -13.74 -4.62 0.30
N PHE A 55 -14.64 -4.93 1.22
CA PHE A 55 -16.01 -4.46 1.23
C PHE A 55 -16.31 -3.74 2.54
N ASP A 56 -16.71 -2.48 2.43
CA ASP A 56 -17.04 -1.62 3.57
C ASP A 56 -18.53 -1.78 3.87
N MET A 57 -18.84 -2.60 4.87
CA MET A 57 -20.21 -2.88 5.27
C MET A 57 -20.76 -1.77 6.16
N ASP A 58 -22.01 -1.42 5.94
CA ASP A 58 -22.72 -0.48 6.80
C ASP A 58 -22.74 -0.98 8.26
N ASN A 59 -22.34 -0.09 9.17
CA ASN A 59 -22.36 -0.31 10.62
C ASN A 59 -21.49 -1.48 11.15
N VAL A 60 -20.62 -2.09 10.32
CA VAL A 60 -19.77 -3.19 10.77
C VAL A 60 -18.31 -2.82 10.61
N GLN A 61 -17.67 -2.69 9.66
CA GLN A 61 -16.27 -2.37 9.35
C GLN A 61 -15.90 -2.97 7.99
N LEU A 62 -14.71 -2.63 7.53
CA LEU A 62 -14.12 -3.19 6.32
C LEU A 62 -13.92 -4.70 6.47
N VAL A 63 -14.61 -5.48 5.64
CA VAL A 63 -14.48 -6.94 5.60
C VAL A 63 -13.75 -7.39 4.34
N ASN A 64 -12.99 -8.47 4.47
CA ASN A 64 -12.28 -9.10 3.37
C ASN A 64 -12.97 -10.41 2.98
N VAL A 65 -13.64 -10.43 1.83
CA VAL A 65 -14.37 -11.61 1.33
C VAL A 65 -13.55 -12.29 0.24
N LYS A 66 -13.26 -13.59 0.41
CA LYS A 66 -12.58 -14.41 -0.60
C LYS A 66 -13.48 -14.60 -1.82
N TYR A 67 -12.93 -14.48 -3.05
CA TYR A 67 -13.73 -14.63 -4.28
C TYR A 67 -14.44 -15.97 -4.39
N THR A 68 -13.88 -17.04 -3.78
CA THR A 68 -14.48 -18.37 -3.75
C THR A 68 -15.80 -18.46 -2.98
N LYS A 69 -16.14 -17.43 -2.21
CA LYS A 69 -17.42 -17.32 -1.50
C LYS A 69 -18.45 -16.46 -2.24
N ILE A 70 -18.06 -15.80 -3.32
CA ILE A 70 -18.85 -14.79 -4.00
C ILE A 70 -19.57 -15.41 -5.20
N ARG A 71 -20.89 -15.34 -5.19
CA ARG A 71 -21.75 -15.76 -6.27
C ARG A 71 -21.76 -14.71 -7.39
N THR A 72 -22.06 -13.45 -7.06
CA THR A 72 -22.04 -12.32 -8.00
C THR A 72 -21.98 -10.98 -7.25
N ILE A 73 -21.79 -9.88 -7.98
CA ILE A 73 -21.62 -8.53 -7.47
C ILE A 73 -22.59 -7.58 -8.17
N ARG A 74 -23.18 -6.66 -7.39
CA ARG A 74 -23.94 -5.51 -7.90
C ARG A 74 -23.31 -4.24 -7.38
N THR A 75 -23.04 -3.27 -8.27
CA THR A 75 -22.52 -1.96 -7.87
C THR A 75 -23.44 -0.83 -8.37
N HIS A 76 -23.48 0.26 -7.61
CA HIS A 76 -24.30 1.43 -7.89
C HIS A 76 -23.56 2.76 -7.76
N GLN A 77 -22.50 2.79 -6.93
CA GLN A 77 -21.91 4.06 -6.49
C GLN A 77 -20.82 4.58 -7.43
N HIS A 78 -20.05 3.69 -8.05
CA HIS A 78 -18.86 4.04 -8.79
C HIS A 78 -18.79 3.36 -10.16
N ILE A 79 -17.96 3.92 -11.01
CA ILE A 79 -17.46 3.23 -12.18
C ILE A 79 -16.23 2.42 -11.74
N TYR A 80 -16.08 1.22 -12.26
CA TYR A 80 -14.99 0.33 -11.89
C TYR A 80 -14.07 0.07 -13.07
N ARG A 81 -12.76 0.09 -12.80
CA ARG A 81 -11.75 -0.50 -13.68
C ARG A 81 -11.58 -1.94 -13.25
N VAL A 82 -11.87 -2.86 -14.14
CA VAL A 82 -11.73 -4.30 -13.97
C VAL A 82 -10.60 -4.79 -14.87
N GLU A 83 -9.60 -5.40 -14.26
CA GLU A 83 -8.47 -6.02 -14.96
C GLU A 83 -8.58 -7.53 -14.85
N THR A 84 -8.25 -8.23 -15.92
CA THR A 84 -8.42 -9.69 -16.03
C THR A 84 -7.10 -10.41 -16.25
N ALA A 85 -7.05 -11.71 -15.99
CA ALA A 85 -5.88 -12.53 -16.18
C ALA A 85 -5.45 -12.67 -17.65
N ASP A 86 -6.41 -12.55 -18.58
CA ASP A 86 -6.18 -12.45 -20.03
C ASP A 86 -5.83 -11.02 -20.50
N ARG A 87 -5.53 -10.13 -19.50
CA ARG A 87 -4.99 -8.79 -19.71
C ARG A 87 -5.92 -7.80 -20.39
N ARG A 88 -7.22 -7.97 -20.27
CA ARG A 88 -8.18 -6.94 -20.64
C ARG A 88 -8.32 -5.92 -19.51
N ILE A 89 -8.49 -4.65 -19.88
CA ILE A 89 -8.84 -3.55 -18.98
C ILE A 89 -10.22 -3.05 -19.41
N ILE A 90 -11.22 -3.28 -18.58
CA ILE A 90 -12.60 -2.95 -18.85
C ILE A 90 -13.06 -1.93 -17.82
N THR A 91 -13.78 -0.91 -18.25
CA THR A 91 -14.34 0.12 -17.35
C THR A 91 -15.85 0.13 -17.47
N GLY A 92 -16.55 0.07 -16.35
CA GLY A 92 -18.00 0.06 -16.35
C GLY A 92 -18.60 -0.14 -14.95
N ILE A 93 -19.91 -0.32 -14.94
CA ILE A 93 -20.69 -0.65 -13.73
C ILE A 93 -20.81 -2.16 -13.66
N ILE A 94 -20.62 -2.73 -12.47
CA ILE A 94 -20.77 -4.17 -12.28
C ILE A 94 -22.24 -4.47 -11.95
N LYS A 95 -22.83 -5.33 -12.74
CA LYS A 95 -24.21 -5.81 -12.59
C LYS A 95 -24.20 -7.28 -12.16
N PRO A 96 -25.22 -7.76 -11.44
CA PRO A 96 -25.31 -9.17 -11.09
C PRO A 96 -25.52 -10.03 -12.33
N SER A 97 -24.94 -11.23 -12.32
CA SER A 97 -25.24 -12.30 -13.28
C SER A 97 -26.21 -13.31 -12.67
N VAL A 98 -26.92 -14.03 -13.51
CA VAL A 98 -27.71 -15.20 -13.13
C VAL A 98 -26.79 -16.37 -12.83
N ASP A 99 -25.71 -16.51 -13.61
CA ASP A 99 -24.74 -17.59 -13.48
C ASP A 99 -23.82 -17.36 -12.27
N ASP A 100 -23.56 -18.42 -11.52
CA ASP A 100 -22.72 -18.41 -10.34
C ASP A 100 -21.24 -18.17 -10.68
N GLY A 101 -20.58 -17.34 -9.86
CA GLY A 101 -19.17 -17.01 -10.05
C GLY A 101 -18.88 -16.11 -11.25
N ILE A 102 -19.92 -15.52 -11.85
CA ILE A 102 -19.80 -14.59 -12.99
C ILE A 102 -20.23 -13.19 -12.57
N ILE A 103 -19.47 -12.21 -13.01
CA ILE A 103 -19.85 -10.78 -12.95
C ILE A 103 -20.15 -10.28 -14.36
N ARG A 104 -21.12 -9.39 -14.46
CA ARG A 104 -21.50 -8.72 -15.69
C ARG A 104 -21.06 -7.26 -15.62
N ILE A 105 -20.27 -6.81 -16.58
CA ILE A 105 -19.79 -5.42 -16.65
C ILE A 105 -20.51 -4.71 -17.78
N GLN A 106 -21.21 -3.65 -17.46
CA GLN A 106 -21.83 -2.76 -18.43
C GLN A 106 -20.87 -1.61 -18.73
N SER A 107 -20.34 -1.57 -19.96
CA SER A 107 -19.42 -0.56 -20.48
C SER A 107 -20.06 0.15 -21.67
N GLY A 108 -20.72 1.29 -21.42
CA GLY A 108 -21.59 1.91 -22.42
C GLY A 108 -22.73 0.96 -22.82
N ASP A 109 -22.89 0.73 -24.12
CA ASP A 109 -23.91 -0.18 -24.66
C ASP A 109 -23.51 -1.66 -24.67
N SER A 110 -22.24 -1.94 -24.35
CA SER A 110 -21.69 -3.29 -24.34
C SER A 110 -21.83 -3.95 -22.97
N THR A 111 -22.18 -5.23 -22.97
CA THR A 111 -22.24 -6.07 -21.78
C THR A 111 -21.22 -7.18 -21.89
N ILE A 112 -20.34 -7.30 -20.89
CA ILE A 112 -19.25 -8.27 -20.86
C ILE A 112 -19.41 -9.15 -19.63
N PHE A 113 -19.39 -10.48 -19.83
CA PHE A 113 -19.46 -11.49 -18.77
C PHE A 113 -18.04 -11.98 -18.46
N ILE A 114 -17.67 -12.00 -17.17
CA ILE A 114 -16.33 -12.38 -16.72
C ILE A 114 -16.45 -13.29 -15.51
N PRO A 115 -15.85 -14.50 -15.56
CA PRO A 115 -15.69 -15.33 -14.37
C PRO A 115 -14.85 -14.61 -13.31
N ILE A 116 -15.31 -14.56 -12.06
CA ILE A 116 -14.66 -13.81 -10.99
C ILE A 116 -13.23 -14.33 -10.67
N ASN A 117 -12.96 -15.60 -10.96
CA ASN A 117 -11.64 -16.21 -10.83
C ASN A 117 -10.64 -15.71 -11.88
N GLN A 118 -11.10 -15.11 -12.99
CA GLN A 118 -10.25 -14.47 -14.00
C GLN A 118 -10.00 -12.99 -13.70
N VAL A 119 -10.71 -12.42 -12.75
CA VAL A 119 -10.50 -11.03 -12.33
C VAL A 119 -9.22 -10.94 -11.50
N THR A 120 -8.35 -10.00 -11.83
CA THR A 120 -7.09 -9.74 -11.11
C THR A 120 -7.15 -8.49 -10.25
N LEU A 121 -7.91 -7.49 -10.68
CA LEU A 121 -8.11 -6.23 -9.99
C LEU A 121 -9.50 -5.67 -10.29
N ILE A 122 -10.19 -5.17 -9.27
CA ILE A 122 -11.30 -4.23 -9.41
C ILE A 122 -10.94 -3.01 -8.57
N THR A 123 -10.99 -1.83 -9.18
CA THR A 123 -10.72 -0.57 -8.49
C THR A 123 -11.81 0.42 -8.86
N ALA A 124 -12.47 0.98 -7.85
CA ALA A 124 -13.43 2.05 -8.03
C ALA A 124 -12.75 3.33 -8.50
N PHE A 125 -13.40 4.09 -9.36
CA PHE A 125 -13.04 5.47 -9.65
C PHE A 125 -14.29 6.28 -10.00
N ASP A 126 -14.21 7.58 -9.75
CA ASP A 126 -15.27 8.55 -10.07
C ASP A 126 -14.68 9.66 -10.95
N ASN A 127 -15.51 10.35 -11.69
CA ASN A 127 -15.10 11.52 -12.49
C ASN A 127 -14.66 12.69 -11.58
N ARG A 128 -15.15 12.75 -10.34
CA ARG A 128 -14.71 13.71 -9.32
C ARG A 128 -13.46 13.20 -8.63
N TRP A 129 -12.34 13.88 -8.81
CA TRP A 129 -11.02 13.46 -8.35
C TRP A 129 -10.95 13.13 -6.84
N PHE A 130 -11.64 13.91 -5.98
CA PHE A 130 -11.62 13.71 -4.53
C PHE A 130 -12.32 12.44 -4.05
N LYS A 131 -13.27 11.90 -4.84
CA LYS A 131 -13.91 10.62 -4.55
C LYS A 131 -12.99 9.41 -4.82
N ASN A 132 -11.90 9.63 -5.53
CA ASN A 132 -10.90 8.62 -5.84
C ASN A 132 -9.81 8.54 -4.76
N LEU A 133 -9.91 9.36 -3.71
CA LEU A 133 -9.01 9.39 -2.58
C LEU A 133 -9.54 8.46 -1.48
N HIS A 134 -8.71 7.51 -1.08
CA HIS A 134 -8.99 6.59 0.04
C HIS A 134 -7.76 6.52 0.93
N GLY A 135 -7.95 6.60 2.24
CA GLY A 135 -6.80 6.59 3.12
C GLY A 135 -7.17 6.60 4.59
N PHE A 136 -6.15 6.58 5.41
CA PHE A 136 -6.27 6.70 6.85
C PHE A 136 -5.12 7.54 7.40
N VAL A 137 -5.34 8.11 8.58
CA VAL A 137 -4.31 8.75 9.42
C VAL A 137 -4.49 8.23 10.82
N SER A 138 -3.39 7.81 11.44
CA SER A 138 -3.34 7.31 12.80
C SER A 138 -2.31 8.10 13.60
N ALA A 139 -2.64 8.45 14.83
CA ALA A 139 -1.75 9.13 15.76
C ALA A 139 -1.81 8.41 17.12
N GLY A 140 -0.65 8.15 17.69
CA GLY A 140 -0.51 7.52 18.99
C GLY A 140 0.43 8.31 19.89
N TYR A 141 0.08 8.42 21.16
CA TYR A 141 0.95 9.00 22.17
C TYR A 141 1.04 8.08 23.38
N SER A 142 2.27 7.87 23.86
CA SER A 142 2.51 7.15 25.10
C SER A 142 3.45 7.96 25.98
N TYR A 143 3.20 7.94 27.30
CA TYR A 143 4.03 8.62 28.28
C TYR A 143 4.36 7.67 29.43
N THR A 144 5.64 7.59 29.79
CA THR A 144 6.11 6.76 30.90
C THR A 144 6.72 7.69 31.97
N LYS A 145 6.00 7.82 33.09
CA LYS A 145 6.37 8.73 34.19
C LYS A 145 7.73 8.37 34.81
N SER A 146 8.02 7.07 35.00
CA SER A 146 9.27 6.61 35.63
C SER A 146 10.53 7.02 34.88
N SER A 147 10.49 7.05 33.56
CA SER A 147 11.58 7.47 32.69
C SER A 147 11.42 8.91 32.19
N ASN A 148 10.26 9.53 32.44
CA ASN A 148 9.87 10.84 31.91
C ASN A 148 10.01 10.95 30.38
N ILE A 149 9.62 9.88 29.68
CA ILE A 149 9.69 9.76 28.22
C ILE A 149 8.29 9.77 27.65
N GLY A 150 8.04 10.72 26.78
CA GLY A 150 6.88 10.76 25.88
C GLY A 150 7.27 10.25 24.48
N ARG A 151 6.46 9.40 23.85
CA ARG A 151 6.63 8.96 22.47
C ARG A 151 5.39 9.32 21.68
N PHE A 152 5.59 9.93 20.53
CA PHE A 152 4.54 10.29 19.60
C PHE A 152 4.79 9.59 18.27
N ASN A 153 3.80 8.82 17.81
CA ASN A 153 3.86 8.09 16.57
C ASN A 153 2.75 8.59 15.64
N LEU A 154 3.09 8.79 14.40
CA LEU A 154 2.18 9.11 13.32
C LEU A 154 2.30 8.05 12.23
N ASP A 155 1.19 7.65 11.67
CA ASP A 155 1.10 6.76 10.51
C ASP A 155 -0.05 7.17 9.62
N GLY A 156 0.11 7.03 8.31
CA GLY A 156 -0.95 7.35 7.39
C GLY A 156 -0.65 6.92 5.96
N ALA A 157 -1.72 6.67 5.23
CA ALA A 157 -1.66 6.39 3.81
C ALA A 157 -2.86 7.00 3.09
N VAL A 158 -2.61 7.51 1.88
CA VAL A 158 -3.64 8.00 0.97
C VAL A 158 -3.40 7.40 -0.40
N ASN A 159 -4.42 6.80 -0.96
CA ASN A 159 -4.41 6.19 -2.28
C ASN A 159 -5.36 6.95 -3.20
N TYR A 160 -4.89 7.25 -4.40
CA TYR A 160 -5.67 7.81 -5.48
C TYR A 160 -5.70 6.84 -6.65
N ASN A 161 -6.89 6.50 -7.11
CA ASN A 161 -7.05 5.61 -8.25
C ASN A 161 -7.93 6.25 -9.32
N SER A 162 -7.51 6.17 -10.57
CA SER A 162 -8.28 6.61 -11.73
C SER A 162 -8.26 5.57 -12.84
N LYS A 163 -8.86 5.86 -13.97
CA LYS A 163 -8.90 4.96 -15.12
C LYS A 163 -7.52 4.47 -15.57
N LYS A 164 -6.51 5.35 -15.54
CA LYS A 164 -5.16 5.03 -16.02
C LYS A 164 -4.04 5.27 -15.00
N MET A 165 -4.37 5.80 -13.81
CA MET A 165 -3.38 6.21 -12.85
C MET A 165 -3.68 5.62 -11.48
N SER A 166 -2.64 5.18 -10.78
CA SER A 166 -2.70 4.76 -9.39
C SER A 166 -1.55 5.42 -8.65
N THR A 167 -1.89 6.23 -7.65
CA THR A 167 -0.92 6.94 -6.81
C THR A 167 -1.13 6.56 -5.36
N SER A 168 -0.06 6.29 -4.64
CA SER A 168 -0.07 6.02 -3.21
C SER A 168 0.90 6.96 -2.53
N LEU A 169 0.43 7.66 -1.50
CA LEU A 169 1.24 8.42 -0.54
C LEU A 169 1.15 7.70 0.78
N SER A 170 2.28 7.39 1.41
CA SER A 170 2.34 6.81 2.74
C SER A 170 3.41 7.50 3.58
N GLY A 171 3.19 7.53 4.88
CA GLY A 171 4.16 8.13 5.80
C GLY A 171 4.02 7.57 7.19
N ASN A 172 5.16 7.43 7.87
CA ASN A 172 5.22 7.14 9.30
C ASN A 172 6.31 7.98 9.96
N ALA A 173 6.08 8.36 11.20
CA ALA A 173 7.04 9.11 11.98
C ALA A 173 6.98 8.70 13.45
N SER A 174 8.14 8.71 14.10
CA SER A 174 8.29 8.47 15.54
C SER A 174 9.14 9.56 16.13
N TYR A 175 8.66 10.16 17.23
CA TYR A 175 9.31 11.23 17.96
C TYR A 175 9.40 10.85 19.43
N THR A 176 10.53 11.16 20.05
CA THR A 176 10.72 10.97 21.48
C THR A 176 10.92 12.33 22.17
N GLN A 177 10.16 12.57 23.21
CA GLN A 177 10.29 13.71 24.08
C GLN A 177 10.79 13.28 25.46
N THR A 178 11.93 13.77 25.85
CA THR A 178 12.43 13.73 27.23
C THR A 178 12.24 15.12 27.85
N GLN A 179 12.56 15.29 29.15
CA GLN A 179 12.31 16.54 29.91
C GLN A 179 12.69 17.83 29.17
N LYS A 180 13.74 17.81 28.34
CA LYS A 180 14.26 19.02 27.67
C LYS A 180 14.50 18.84 26.18
N ILE A 181 14.46 17.62 25.68
CA ILE A 181 14.88 17.29 24.30
C ILE A 181 13.71 16.67 23.55
N PHE A 182 13.39 17.25 22.40
CA PHE A 182 12.50 16.66 21.41
C PHE A 182 13.34 16.07 20.28
N SER A 183 13.32 14.76 20.16
CA SER A 183 14.05 14.02 19.14
C SER A 183 13.12 13.60 18.01
N ARG A 184 13.57 13.78 16.78
CA ARG A 184 12.94 13.26 15.56
C ARG A 184 13.63 11.96 15.19
N ASP A 185 13.19 10.84 15.77
CA ASP A 185 13.94 9.60 15.72
C ASP A 185 13.87 8.96 14.34
N ARG A 186 12.66 8.86 13.81
CA ARG A 186 12.41 8.22 12.51
C ARG A 186 11.28 8.93 11.77
N GLU A 187 11.49 9.16 10.47
CA GLU A 187 10.49 9.67 9.55
C GLU A 187 10.66 8.99 8.20
N ASN A 188 9.58 8.47 7.66
CA ASN A 188 9.54 7.95 6.30
C ASN A 188 8.29 8.51 5.62
N ILE A 189 8.46 9.13 4.46
CA ILE A 189 7.38 9.58 3.62
C ILE A 189 7.71 9.10 2.21
N SER A 190 6.77 8.42 1.56
CA SER A 190 6.96 7.97 0.19
C SER A 190 5.69 8.18 -0.63
N THR A 191 5.86 8.62 -1.85
CA THR A 191 4.81 8.63 -2.84
C THR A 191 5.25 7.83 -4.05
N SER A 192 4.36 6.99 -4.55
CA SER A 192 4.56 6.25 -5.79
C SER A 192 3.37 6.46 -6.70
N SER A 193 3.64 6.73 -7.96
CA SER A 193 2.62 6.96 -8.98
C SER A 193 2.90 6.09 -10.19
N PHE A 194 1.88 5.39 -10.67
CA PHE A 194 1.96 4.52 -11.84
C PHE A 194 0.91 4.94 -12.87
N TYR A 195 1.38 5.27 -14.06
CA TYR A 195 0.52 5.51 -15.22
C TYR A 195 0.48 4.24 -16.08
N ILE A 196 -0.71 3.69 -16.27
CA ILE A 196 -0.94 2.46 -17.02
C ILE A 196 -0.91 2.76 -18.51
N LEU A 197 0.15 2.32 -19.18
CA LEU A 197 0.30 2.45 -20.64
C LEU A 197 -0.56 1.40 -21.35
N ASN A 198 -0.45 0.17 -20.91
CA ASN A 198 -1.20 -0.97 -21.39
C ASN A 198 -1.23 -2.07 -20.30
N PRO A 199 -1.88 -3.22 -20.51
CA PRO A 199 -1.95 -4.28 -19.49
C PRO A 199 -0.61 -4.86 -19.03
N TRP A 200 0.45 -4.68 -19.84
CA TRP A 200 1.78 -5.20 -19.55
C TRP A 200 2.67 -4.17 -18.87
N TRP A 201 2.59 -2.91 -19.29
CA TRP A 201 3.51 -1.85 -18.95
C TRP A 201 2.85 -0.70 -18.21
N SER A 202 3.52 -0.21 -17.22
CA SER A 202 3.19 1.06 -16.56
C SER A 202 4.45 1.89 -16.39
N LEU A 203 4.31 3.19 -16.55
CA LEU A 203 5.33 4.16 -16.20
C LEU A 203 5.21 4.47 -14.71
N GLY A 204 6.31 4.48 -13.98
CA GLY A 204 6.35 4.69 -12.55
C GLY A 204 7.25 5.84 -12.14
N ALA A 205 6.81 6.60 -11.16
CA ALA A 205 7.61 7.58 -10.43
C ALA A 205 7.50 7.31 -8.93
N LEU A 206 8.63 7.38 -8.23
CA LEU A 206 8.71 7.25 -6.79
C LEU A 206 9.47 8.46 -6.24
N LEU A 207 8.92 9.08 -5.20
CA LEU A 207 9.59 10.08 -4.38
C LEU A 207 9.57 9.58 -2.95
N SER A 208 10.72 9.56 -2.27
CA SER A 208 10.78 9.19 -0.87
C SER A 208 11.69 10.10 -0.07
N TYR A 209 11.27 10.36 1.15
CA TYR A 209 12.05 11.02 2.19
C TYR A 209 12.20 10.05 3.35
N GLN A 210 13.42 9.92 3.83
CA GLN A 210 13.75 9.09 4.98
C GLN A 210 14.68 9.84 5.94
N ARG A 211 14.36 9.72 7.23
CA ARG A 211 15.20 10.06 8.35
C ARG A 211 15.25 8.86 9.30
N ASN A 212 16.44 8.53 9.79
CA ASN A 212 16.59 7.49 10.80
C ASN A 212 17.88 7.75 11.57
N LEU A 213 17.74 8.21 12.82
CA LEU A 213 18.90 8.55 13.66
C LEU A 213 19.69 7.30 14.07
N GLU A 214 19.03 6.16 14.26
CA GLU A 214 19.70 4.90 14.63
C GLU A 214 20.66 4.43 13.53
N LEU A 215 20.32 4.71 12.27
CA LEU A 215 21.19 4.41 11.12
C LEU A 215 22.17 5.56 10.80
N GLY A 216 22.30 6.56 11.65
CA GLY A 216 23.14 7.73 11.39
C GLY A 216 22.67 8.56 10.17
N LEU A 217 21.41 8.41 9.77
CA LEU A 217 20.85 9.05 8.59
C LEU A 217 20.01 10.27 9.00
N GLN A 218 20.55 11.48 8.80
CA GLN A 218 19.83 12.71 9.07
C GLN A 218 18.70 12.92 8.03
N ARG A 219 18.97 12.64 6.76
CA ARG A 219 17.97 12.66 5.68
C ARG A 219 18.47 11.89 4.45
N ARG A 220 17.52 11.29 3.75
CA ARG A 220 17.67 10.76 2.38
C ARG A 220 16.48 11.19 1.56
N PHE A 221 16.72 11.83 0.45
CA PHE A 221 15.75 12.02 -0.62
C PHE A 221 16.09 11.06 -1.74
N GLN A 222 15.10 10.30 -2.18
CA GLN A 222 15.22 9.41 -3.32
C GLN A 222 14.14 9.76 -4.33
N GLU A 223 14.55 10.03 -5.54
CA GLU A 223 13.70 10.22 -6.70
C GLU A 223 13.96 9.08 -7.66
N SER A 224 12.93 8.39 -8.11
CA SER A 224 13.07 7.27 -9.04
C SER A 224 12.02 7.36 -10.13
N PHE A 225 12.43 7.02 -11.34
CA PHE A 225 11.57 7.00 -12.51
C PHE A 225 11.89 5.77 -13.34
N GLY A 226 10.87 5.05 -13.81
CA GLY A 226 11.11 3.82 -14.54
C GLY A 226 9.84 3.15 -15.05
N TYR A 227 10.01 1.93 -15.52
CA TYR A 227 8.94 1.10 -16.05
C TYR A 227 8.68 -0.10 -15.17
N ARG A 228 7.41 -0.42 -15.00
CA ARG A 228 6.94 -1.63 -14.37
C ARG A 228 6.36 -2.55 -15.44
N TYR A 229 6.79 -3.81 -15.42
CA TYR A 229 6.31 -4.86 -16.28
C TYR A 229 5.60 -5.96 -15.50
N ASN A 230 4.38 -6.31 -15.90
CA ASN A 230 3.61 -7.41 -15.30
C ASN A 230 4.01 -8.72 -16.00
N ILE A 231 4.96 -9.47 -15.43
CA ILE A 231 5.45 -10.74 -16.00
C ILE A 231 4.33 -11.79 -15.94
N ILE A 232 3.75 -11.98 -14.74
CA ILE A 232 2.59 -12.85 -14.52
C ILE A 232 1.53 -12.02 -13.79
N TYR A 233 0.32 -12.02 -14.33
CA TYR A 233 -0.77 -11.21 -13.78
C TYR A 233 -2.04 -12.07 -13.71
N ARG A 234 -2.10 -12.93 -12.69
CA ARG A 234 -3.23 -13.80 -12.41
C ARG A 234 -3.85 -13.46 -11.05
N ASN A 235 -5.05 -13.91 -10.82
CA ASN A 235 -5.81 -13.65 -9.60
C ASN A 235 -5.01 -13.99 -8.32
N ARG A 236 -4.39 -15.17 -8.27
CA ARG A 236 -3.67 -15.69 -7.08
C ARG A 236 -2.16 -15.57 -7.16
N PHE A 237 -1.62 -15.27 -8.33
CA PHE A 237 -0.19 -15.22 -8.58
C PHE A 237 0.16 -14.01 -9.45
N GLN A 238 0.91 -13.08 -8.89
CA GLN A 238 1.35 -11.89 -9.59
C GLN A 238 2.85 -11.74 -9.43
N LEU A 239 3.55 -11.66 -10.55
CA LEU A 239 4.98 -11.39 -10.62
C LEU A 239 5.19 -10.12 -11.46
N ARG A 240 5.85 -9.15 -10.87
CA ARG A 240 6.12 -7.85 -11.49
C ARG A 240 7.60 -7.55 -11.41
N ALA A 241 8.14 -6.97 -12.47
CA ALA A 241 9.46 -6.36 -12.47
C ALA A 241 9.33 -4.84 -12.63
N LEU A 242 10.21 -4.11 -11.98
CA LEU A 242 10.35 -2.67 -12.14
C LEU A 242 11.82 -2.33 -12.26
N SER A 243 12.16 -1.46 -13.21
CA SER A 243 13.51 -0.92 -13.34
C SER A 243 13.47 0.50 -13.90
N GLY A 244 14.53 1.26 -13.65
CA GLY A 244 14.61 2.65 -14.07
C GLY A 244 15.88 3.32 -13.56
N ILE A 245 15.78 4.60 -13.25
CA ILE A 245 16.86 5.41 -12.68
C ILE A 245 16.41 5.94 -11.33
N ALA A 246 17.29 5.89 -10.35
CA ALA A 246 17.12 6.48 -9.03
C ALA A 246 18.22 7.51 -8.75
N ILE A 247 17.84 8.62 -8.18
CA ILE A 247 18.70 9.70 -7.71
C ILE A 247 18.58 9.75 -6.19
N ASN A 248 19.70 9.61 -5.47
CA ASN A 248 19.73 9.65 -4.03
C ASN A 248 20.57 10.84 -3.55
N GLN A 249 20.01 11.62 -2.63
CA GLN A 249 20.69 12.70 -1.92
C GLN A 249 20.66 12.39 -0.43
N GLU A 250 21.82 12.16 0.15
CA GLU A 250 21.96 11.71 1.53
C GLU A 250 22.73 12.74 2.38
N LYS A 251 22.38 12.83 3.67
CA LYS A 251 23.09 13.60 4.69
C LYS A 251 23.16 12.79 5.97
N ASN A 252 24.36 12.69 6.53
CA ASN A 252 24.60 11.99 7.80
C ASN A 252 24.18 12.85 9.00
N THR A 253 24.09 12.24 10.16
CA THR A 253 23.83 12.92 11.45
C THR A 253 24.88 13.96 11.78
N ASP A 254 26.12 13.79 11.34
CA ASP A 254 27.21 14.77 11.51
C ASP A 254 27.06 16.02 10.65
N GLY A 255 25.97 16.09 9.86
CA GLY A 255 25.66 17.24 9.04
C GLY A 255 26.41 17.28 7.69
N VAL A 256 27.24 16.27 7.40
CA VAL A 256 27.98 16.18 6.15
C VAL A 256 27.10 15.63 5.04
N GLY A 257 26.91 16.44 4.00
CA GLY A 257 26.24 16.01 2.78
C GLY A 257 27.09 15.03 1.98
N GLN A 258 26.47 13.98 1.48
CA GLN A 258 27.11 13.05 0.55
C GLN A 258 26.91 13.53 -0.88
N PRO A 259 27.80 13.21 -1.81
CA PRO A 259 27.57 13.47 -3.23
C PRO A 259 26.26 12.82 -3.71
N THR A 260 25.58 13.48 -4.64
CA THR A 260 24.40 12.92 -5.29
C THR A 260 24.76 11.60 -5.97
N ARG A 261 23.96 10.58 -5.74
CA ARG A 261 24.19 9.24 -6.26
C ARG A 261 23.15 8.88 -7.29
N TYR A 262 23.59 8.32 -8.39
CA TYR A 262 22.77 7.78 -9.45
C TYR A 262 22.84 6.26 -9.41
N GLU A 263 21.69 5.60 -9.40
CA GLU A 263 21.58 4.15 -9.29
C GLU A 263 20.56 3.63 -10.28
N ILE A 264 20.72 2.38 -10.70
CA ILE A 264 19.71 1.63 -11.44
C ILE A 264 19.07 0.66 -10.46
N PRO A 265 17.81 0.90 -10.03
CA PRO A 265 17.03 -0.06 -9.27
C PRO A 265 16.49 -1.15 -10.21
N PHE A 266 16.54 -2.38 -9.74
CA PHE A 266 15.85 -3.53 -10.33
C PHE A 266 15.05 -4.22 -9.24
N ASN A 267 13.73 -4.05 -9.28
CA ASN A 267 12.82 -4.61 -8.29
C ASN A 267 12.01 -5.76 -8.88
N ILE A 268 11.94 -6.86 -8.14
CA ILE A 268 11.03 -7.98 -8.37
C ILE A 268 10.04 -8.03 -7.22
N ASN A 269 8.76 -8.00 -7.56
CA ASN A 269 7.67 -8.14 -6.60
C ASN A 269 6.82 -9.36 -6.97
N LEU A 270 6.73 -10.30 -6.03
CA LEU A 270 5.95 -11.52 -6.18
C LEU A 270 4.90 -11.59 -5.08
N ASN A 271 3.66 -11.88 -5.48
CA ASN A 271 2.54 -12.10 -4.59
C ASN A 271 1.84 -13.40 -4.96
N PHE A 272 1.74 -14.30 -4.00
CA PHE A 272 1.08 -15.60 -4.15
C PHE A 272 0.07 -15.81 -3.02
N PHE A 273 -1.14 -16.24 -3.39
CA PHE A 273 -2.23 -16.48 -2.45
C PHE A 273 -2.93 -17.80 -2.78
N LYS A 274 -3.02 -18.68 -1.80
CA LYS A 274 -3.83 -19.90 -1.83
C LYS A 274 -4.85 -19.82 -0.70
N PHE A 275 -6.14 -19.86 -1.02
CA PHE A 275 -7.24 -19.71 -0.06
C PHE A 275 -7.86 -21.03 0.41
N GLU A 276 -7.56 -22.09 -0.30
CA GLU A 276 -7.92 -23.47 0.06
C GLU A 276 -6.89 -24.03 1.03
N LYS A 277 -7.22 -25.11 1.73
CA LYS A 277 -6.27 -25.75 2.64
C LYS A 277 -5.05 -26.31 1.90
N PRO A 278 -3.83 -26.01 2.33
CA PRO A 278 -3.46 -24.99 3.33
C PRO A 278 -3.66 -23.57 2.80
N ASN A 279 -4.20 -22.65 3.66
CA ASN A 279 -4.34 -21.25 3.31
C ASN A 279 -2.99 -20.56 3.47
N ILE A 280 -2.39 -20.11 2.36
CA ILE A 280 -1.07 -19.51 2.33
C ILE A 280 -1.14 -18.16 1.65
N SER A 281 -0.48 -17.17 2.25
CA SER A 281 -0.19 -15.87 1.65
C SER A 281 1.31 -15.65 1.68
N PHE A 282 1.93 -15.53 0.52
CA PHE A 282 3.35 -15.24 0.36
C PHE A 282 3.53 -13.98 -0.47
N THR A 283 4.22 -13.01 0.07
CA THR A 283 4.56 -11.76 -0.63
C THR A 283 6.04 -11.46 -0.45
N THR A 284 6.72 -11.11 -1.52
CA THR A 284 8.11 -10.69 -1.44
C THR A 284 8.38 -9.54 -2.41
N SER A 285 9.20 -8.60 -1.97
CA SER A 285 9.74 -7.50 -2.77
C SER A 285 11.25 -7.48 -2.61
N GLN A 286 11.96 -7.60 -3.72
CA GLN A 286 13.42 -7.69 -3.74
C GLN A 286 13.94 -6.60 -4.69
N THR A 287 14.80 -5.72 -4.19
CA THR A 287 15.32 -4.59 -4.96
C THR A 287 16.84 -4.60 -4.96
N PHE A 288 17.44 -4.70 -6.11
CA PHE A 288 18.86 -4.53 -6.36
C PHE A 288 19.12 -3.12 -6.90
N TYR A 289 20.13 -2.46 -6.39
CA TYR A 289 20.57 -1.14 -6.87
C TYR A 289 22.01 -1.24 -7.33
N VAL A 290 22.25 -0.91 -8.58
CA VAL A 290 23.61 -0.79 -9.14
C VAL A 290 23.96 0.69 -9.19
N SER A 291 25.03 1.08 -8.50
CA SER A 291 25.46 2.49 -8.50
C SER A 291 26.19 2.83 -9.80
N LEU A 292 25.75 3.92 -10.43
CA LEU A 292 26.41 4.51 -11.61
C LEU A 292 27.47 5.53 -11.20
N SER A 293 27.30 6.18 -10.06
CA SER A 293 28.18 7.25 -9.59
C SER A 293 29.33 6.77 -8.69
N GLN A 294 29.21 5.57 -8.11
CA GLN A 294 30.23 4.97 -7.24
C GLN A 294 30.60 3.58 -7.75
N LYS A 295 31.76 3.47 -8.39
CA LYS A 295 32.23 2.20 -8.99
C LYS A 295 32.24 1.06 -7.98
N GLY A 296 31.60 -0.06 -8.35
CA GLY A 296 31.56 -1.28 -7.55
C GLY A 296 30.68 -1.22 -6.29
N ARG A 297 29.84 -0.17 -6.13
CA ARG A 297 28.82 -0.17 -5.09
C ARG A 297 27.54 -0.80 -5.64
N PHE A 298 27.00 -1.73 -4.87
CA PHE A 298 25.65 -2.25 -5.06
C PHE A 298 24.94 -2.37 -3.71
N ARG A 299 23.64 -2.24 -3.74
CA ARG A 299 22.75 -2.40 -2.58
C ARG A 299 21.69 -3.44 -2.89
N TYR A 300 21.20 -4.07 -1.87
CA TYR A 300 20.12 -5.03 -1.97
C TYR A 300 19.18 -4.88 -0.78
N ASP A 301 17.92 -4.60 -1.06
CA ASP A 301 16.87 -4.43 -0.07
C ASP A 301 15.77 -5.46 -0.33
N GLY A 302 15.39 -6.21 0.68
CA GLY A 302 14.37 -7.23 0.58
C GLY A 302 13.41 -7.26 1.75
N ASP A 303 12.13 -7.51 1.45
CA ASP A 303 11.07 -7.77 2.41
C ASP A 303 10.28 -8.99 1.94
N THR A 304 10.11 -9.97 2.84
CA THR A 304 9.37 -11.20 2.55
C THR A 304 8.42 -11.50 3.69
N ARG A 305 7.16 -11.71 3.35
CA ARG A 305 6.10 -12.06 4.30
C ARG A 305 5.44 -13.35 3.91
N LEU A 306 5.36 -14.25 4.86
CA LEU A 306 4.62 -15.50 4.76
C LEU A 306 3.56 -15.53 5.85
N SER A 307 2.34 -15.88 5.47
CA SER A 307 1.28 -16.23 6.42
C SER A 307 0.71 -17.57 6.00
N TRP A 308 0.69 -18.50 6.93
CA TRP A 308 0.24 -19.85 6.72
C TRP A 308 -0.75 -20.28 7.81
N GLU A 309 -1.99 -20.52 7.43
CA GLU A 309 -2.98 -21.16 8.29
C GLU A 309 -2.71 -22.67 8.28
N MET A 310 -1.97 -23.15 9.28
CA MET A 310 -1.54 -24.55 9.38
C MET A 310 -2.73 -25.48 9.62
N ILE A 311 -3.58 -25.14 10.58
CA ILE A 311 -4.85 -25.78 10.88
C ILE A 311 -5.90 -24.68 11.06
N ARG A 312 -7.17 -25.07 11.14
CA ARG A 312 -8.25 -24.12 11.38
C ARG A 312 -7.94 -23.27 12.63
N ASP A 313 -8.05 -21.95 12.47
CA ASP A 313 -7.87 -20.97 13.53
C ASP A 313 -6.42 -20.82 14.08
N LEU A 314 -5.44 -21.61 13.61
CA LEU A 314 -4.02 -21.48 13.96
C LEU A 314 -3.19 -21.07 12.75
N SER A 315 -2.61 -19.88 12.81
CA SER A 315 -1.78 -19.32 11.74
C SER A 315 -0.37 -19.01 12.22
N LEU A 316 0.61 -19.36 11.39
CA LEU A 316 2.00 -18.92 11.48
C LEU A 316 2.20 -17.70 10.58
N SER A 317 2.82 -16.68 11.08
CA SER A 317 3.30 -15.54 10.29
C SER A 317 4.81 -15.39 10.40
N MET A 318 5.46 -15.10 9.29
CA MET A 318 6.88 -14.81 9.20
C MET A 318 7.04 -13.51 8.42
N ASN A 319 7.80 -12.59 8.97
CA ASN A 319 8.25 -11.39 8.28
C ASN A 319 9.77 -11.35 8.33
N PHE A 320 10.41 -11.38 7.18
CA PHE A 320 11.86 -11.36 7.01
C PHE A 320 12.24 -10.17 6.16
N TYR A 321 13.05 -9.27 6.71
CA TYR A 321 13.65 -8.17 5.97
C TYR A 321 15.17 -8.29 5.98
N HIS A 322 15.79 -7.78 4.93
CA HIS A 322 17.24 -7.70 4.85
C HIS A 322 17.68 -6.52 3.98
N ASN A 323 18.80 -5.95 4.37
CA ASN A 323 19.41 -4.83 3.67
C ASN A 323 20.90 -5.10 3.55
N TYR A 324 21.44 -4.85 2.37
CA TYR A 324 22.86 -4.95 2.10
C TYR A 324 23.35 -3.71 1.36
N ASP A 325 24.47 -3.16 1.78
CA ASP A 325 25.18 -2.09 1.08
C ASP A 325 26.67 -2.44 1.06
N SER A 326 27.22 -2.65 -0.12
CA SER A 326 28.64 -3.01 -0.28
C SER A 326 29.61 -1.88 0.12
N LYS A 327 29.10 -0.63 0.17
CA LYS A 327 29.86 0.57 0.57
C LYS A 327 28.97 1.51 1.37
N PRO A 328 28.68 1.17 2.64
CA PRO A 328 27.81 1.98 3.49
C PRO A 328 28.36 3.38 3.71
N VAL A 329 27.48 4.32 4.01
CA VAL A 329 27.80 5.75 4.12
C VAL A 329 28.64 6.05 5.37
N ALA A 330 28.40 5.36 6.48
CA ALA A 330 29.18 5.51 7.71
C ALA A 330 30.31 4.48 7.71
N ILE A 331 31.52 4.92 8.08
CA ILE A 331 32.77 4.13 8.02
C ILE A 331 32.69 2.86 8.88
N ASN A 332 31.87 2.85 9.95
CA ASN A 332 31.71 1.73 10.87
C ASN A 332 30.32 1.08 10.77
N ALA A 333 29.54 1.37 9.76
CA ALA A 333 28.23 0.74 9.58
C ALA A 333 28.38 -0.70 9.07
N ASN A 334 27.51 -1.59 9.57
CA ASN A 334 27.40 -2.94 9.04
C ASN A 334 26.98 -2.89 7.56
N THR A 335 27.63 -3.72 6.75
CA THR A 335 27.28 -3.87 5.33
C THR A 335 26.00 -4.68 5.13
N PHE A 336 25.62 -5.50 6.10
CA PHE A 336 24.46 -6.39 6.05
C PHE A 336 23.65 -6.26 7.35
N ASP A 337 22.36 -6.07 7.20
CA ASP A 337 21.37 -6.05 8.28
C ASP A 337 20.17 -6.92 7.90
N TYR A 338 19.63 -7.65 8.86
CA TYR A 338 18.42 -8.44 8.65
C TYR A 338 17.61 -8.57 9.95
N GLY A 339 16.33 -8.78 9.79
CA GLY A 339 15.45 -9.09 10.91
C GLY A 339 14.42 -10.13 10.53
N LEU A 340 14.15 -11.02 11.48
CA LEU A 340 13.14 -12.06 11.36
C LEU A 340 12.13 -11.92 12.49
N VAL A 341 10.87 -11.77 12.13
CA VAL A 341 9.75 -11.76 13.09
C VAL A 341 8.87 -12.97 12.82
N LEU A 342 8.73 -13.82 13.81
CA LEU A 342 7.85 -14.96 13.79
C LEU A 342 6.66 -14.69 14.72
N GLY A 343 5.47 -14.99 14.26
CA GLY A 343 4.24 -14.81 15.03
C GLY A 343 3.34 -16.03 14.90
N LEU A 344 2.77 -16.49 16.01
CA LEU A 344 1.69 -17.46 16.03
C LEU A 344 0.41 -16.74 16.42
N LYS A 345 -0.67 -16.99 15.69
CA LYS A 345 -2.00 -16.47 15.98
C LYS A 345 -2.97 -17.63 16.07
N TYR A 346 -3.60 -17.75 17.23
CA TYR A 346 -4.73 -18.65 17.43
C TYR A 346 -6.00 -17.82 17.65
N THR A 347 -7.07 -18.18 16.94
CA THR A 347 -8.38 -17.53 17.06
C THR A 347 -9.37 -18.54 17.60
N PHE A 348 -10.04 -18.24 18.70
CA PHE A 348 -11.01 -19.14 19.36
C PHE A 348 -12.37 -18.45 19.52
#